data_04f69cc086292d3f7a85c1cef5730f61
#
_entry.id   04f69cc086292d3f7a85c1cef5730f61
#
_cell.length_a   1.000
_cell.length_b   1.000
_cell.length_c   1.000
_cell.angle_alpha   90.00
_cell.angle_beta   90.00
_cell.angle_gamma   90.00
#
_symmetry.space_group_name_H-M   'P 1'
#
loop_
_entity.id
_entity.type
_entity.pdbx_description
1 polymer ?
#
loop_
_entity_poly.entity_id
_entity_poly.type
_entity_poly.pdbx_seq_one_letter_code
_entity_poly.pdbx_strand_id
1 'polypeptide(L)'
;IGRNPFDFINHDLNIGLSQWCLGLSAALYDAMGKCLEIPAYKLMGTKVRDRVAVAAWTRPCPPEVFSREIQRAVDQGYNLLKMHTCHHYDVYEQTDAAEQVAPKRFRIQYDFNHNRSLGVVLPILKRLEKSWVVGSVEDPLVLTDIDGWRRLREKTEIPLYMHVPPLGGLQEMLHGLADGYIIGEYCGGFGDALQRGFAYSKANIPSVIQLTGGSLITAFALHMGAVLPRVAHTITLDDNYTEDLAKERIPVIEGCSPVPEGPGLGVEVDEAKLQRMIAREPSQLSKVLGITRFAGGSTLYSVGFPNLEALVGYQEGSVRGHKFDLRE
;
A
#
# COMPACT_ATOMS: atom_id res chain seq x y z
N ILE A 1 29.90 -0.72 6.18
CA ILE A 1 30.54 -0.53 7.48
C ILE A 1 31.73 0.42 7.30
N GLY A 2 31.95 1.38 8.24
CA GLY A 2 33.04 2.33 8.23
C GLY A 2 32.90 3.51 7.25
N ARG A 3 31.76 3.68 6.61
CA ARG A 3 31.47 4.84 5.76
C ARG A 3 30.54 5.83 6.46
N ASN A 4 30.67 7.10 6.10
CA ASN A 4 29.80 8.14 6.60
C ASN A 4 28.39 7.99 6.02
N PRO A 5 27.32 7.84 6.84
CA PRO A 5 25.94 7.70 6.33
C PRO A 5 25.48 8.90 5.50
N PHE A 6 26.02 10.09 5.75
CA PHE A 6 25.68 11.28 4.96
C PHE A 6 26.15 11.23 3.51
N ASP A 7 27.10 10.34 3.16
CA ASP A 7 27.51 10.10 1.79
C ASP A 7 26.41 9.35 1.00
N PHE A 8 25.36 8.88 1.67
CA PHE A 8 24.28 8.07 1.11
C PHE A 8 22.91 8.75 1.10
N ILE A 9 22.83 10.01 1.40
CA ILE A 9 21.62 10.81 1.24
C ILE A 9 21.31 11.02 -0.27
N ASN A 10 20.08 10.81 -0.70
CA ASN A 10 19.62 10.98 -2.09
C ASN A 10 20.29 10.04 -3.12
N HIS A 11 20.26 8.77 -2.86
CA HIS A 11 21.03 7.77 -3.59
C HIS A 11 20.35 7.08 -4.74
N ASP A 12 19.78 7.78 -5.67
CA ASP A 12 19.43 7.23 -6.98
C ASP A 12 20.66 6.84 -7.79
N LEU A 13 21.80 7.40 -7.45
CA LEU A 13 23.08 7.18 -8.13
C LEU A 13 23.99 6.17 -7.42
N ASN A 14 23.67 5.74 -6.21
CA ASN A 14 24.51 4.82 -5.46
C ASN A 14 23.94 3.40 -5.46
N ILE A 15 24.42 2.68 -6.41
CA ILE A 15 24.83 1.29 -6.32
C ILE A 15 24.16 0.52 -5.18
N GLY A 16 23.08 -0.18 -5.50
CA GLY A 16 22.55 -1.27 -4.70
C GLY A 16 21.60 -0.95 -3.57
N LEU A 17 21.20 0.30 -3.36
CA LEU A 17 20.06 0.64 -2.54
C LEU A 17 18.80 0.67 -3.41
N SER A 18 18.48 -0.49 -4.02
CA SER A 18 17.25 -0.70 -4.75
C SER A 18 16.02 -0.71 -3.82
N GLN A 19 14.86 -0.77 -4.40
CA GLN A 19 13.57 -0.93 -3.72
C GLN A 19 13.56 -1.92 -2.53
N TRP A 20 14.42 -2.91 -2.54
CA TRP A 20 14.56 -3.93 -1.49
C TRP A 20 15.31 -3.45 -0.23
N CYS A 21 15.87 -2.24 -0.27
CA CYS A 21 16.70 -1.70 0.81
C CYS A 21 15.99 -0.61 1.63
N LEU A 22 14.67 -0.60 1.68
CA LEU A 22 13.89 0.39 2.46
C LEU A 22 14.29 0.39 3.93
N GLY A 23 14.46 -0.78 4.53
CA GLY A 23 14.90 -0.90 5.92
C GLY A 23 16.26 -0.26 6.16
N LEU A 24 17.21 -0.41 5.22
CA LEU A 24 18.51 0.22 5.30
C LEU A 24 18.42 1.75 5.15
N SER A 25 17.57 2.23 4.22
CA SER A 25 17.32 3.67 4.07
C SER A 25 16.73 4.27 5.36
N ALA A 26 15.72 3.63 5.93
CA ALA A 26 15.14 4.06 7.21
C ALA A 26 16.19 4.08 8.33
N ALA A 27 17.03 3.06 8.44
CA ALA A 27 18.10 2.98 9.43
C ALA A 27 19.17 4.07 9.25
N LEU A 28 19.51 4.41 7.98
CA LEU A 28 20.45 5.51 7.70
C LEU A 28 19.88 6.86 8.12
N TYR A 29 18.63 7.14 7.79
CA TYR A 29 17.95 8.38 8.19
C TYR A 29 17.76 8.47 9.71
N ASP A 30 17.49 7.35 10.37
CA ASP A 30 17.43 7.29 11.82
C ASP A 30 18.78 7.62 12.45
N ALA A 31 19.86 6.98 11.99
CA ALA A 31 21.21 7.21 12.49
C ALA A 31 21.68 8.67 12.27
N MET A 32 21.42 9.22 11.08
CA MET A 32 21.78 10.61 10.77
C MET A 32 20.98 11.60 11.62
N GLY A 33 19.68 11.39 11.76
CA GLY A 33 18.82 12.23 12.57
C GLY A 33 19.19 12.18 14.05
N LYS A 34 19.50 10.99 14.58
CA LYS A 34 20.02 10.82 15.96
C LYS A 34 21.38 11.51 16.15
N CYS A 35 22.29 11.36 15.17
CA CYS A 35 23.59 12.01 15.23
C CYS A 35 23.51 13.56 15.28
N LEU A 36 22.53 14.12 14.59
CA LEU A 36 22.30 15.58 14.53
C LEU A 36 21.25 16.06 15.56
N GLU A 37 20.68 15.17 16.34
CA GLU A 37 19.61 15.47 17.30
C GLU A 37 18.38 16.13 16.65
N ILE A 38 18.03 15.71 15.41
CA ILE A 38 16.88 16.23 14.66
C ILE A 38 15.98 15.10 14.16
N PRO A 39 14.66 15.36 13.96
CA PRO A 39 13.77 14.41 13.30
C PRO A 39 14.21 14.14 11.85
N ALA A 40 14.00 12.89 11.38
CA ALA A 40 14.45 12.46 10.06
C ALA A 40 13.87 13.30 8.90
N TYR A 41 12.65 13.84 9.03
CA TYR A 41 12.07 14.69 7.99
C TYR A 41 12.91 15.92 7.66
N LYS A 42 13.68 16.45 8.61
CA LYS A 42 14.59 17.60 8.37
C LYS A 42 15.71 17.29 7.39
N LEU A 43 16.03 16.02 7.21
CA LEU A 43 16.98 15.54 6.19
C LEU A 43 16.32 15.34 4.81
N MET A 44 14.98 15.36 4.75
CA MET A 44 14.20 15.14 3.54
C MET A 44 13.68 16.46 2.94
N GLY A 45 13.36 17.43 3.79
CA GLY A 45 12.82 18.72 3.35
C GLY A 45 12.16 19.52 4.45
N THR A 46 11.46 20.57 4.04
CA THR A 46 10.69 21.41 4.97
C THR A 46 9.37 20.75 5.32
N LYS A 47 9.08 20.64 6.61
CA LYS A 47 7.81 20.13 7.12
C LYS A 47 6.64 21.02 6.68
N VAL A 48 5.63 20.44 6.08
CA VAL A 48 4.42 21.13 5.60
C VAL A 48 3.13 20.67 6.32
N ARG A 49 3.22 19.62 7.16
CA ARG A 49 2.11 19.15 8.00
C ARG A 49 2.59 18.38 9.23
N ASP A 50 1.77 18.39 10.29
CA ASP A 50 2.05 17.71 11.55
C ASP A 50 1.43 16.32 11.65
N ARG A 51 0.48 16.02 10.78
CA ARG A 51 -0.23 14.74 10.72
C ARG A 51 -0.36 14.29 9.28
N VAL A 52 -0.24 13.00 9.04
CA VAL A 52 -0.37 12.39 7.71
C VAL A 52 -1.54 11.41 7.75
N ALA A 53 -2.39 11.45 6.73
CA ALA A 53 -3.45 10.46 6.57
C ALA A 53 -2.85 9.06 6.36
N VAL A 54 -3.46 8.05 6.99
CA VAL A 54 -3.00 6.66 6.95
C VAL A 54 -4.13 5.73 6.54
N ALA A 55 -3.80 4.66 5.85
CA ALA A 55 -4.74 3.62 5.46
C ALA A 55 -4.45 2.32 6.20
N ALA A 56 -5.49 1.64 6.68
CA ALA A 56 -5.43 0.23 7.03
C ALA A 56 -5.30 -0.62 5.76
N TRP A 57 -4.93 -1.88 5.92
CA TRP A 57 -4.78 -2.80 4.80
C TRP A 57 -5.40 -4.16 5.10
N THR A 58 -5.97 -4.80 4.08
CA THR A 58 -6.40 -6.18 4.15
C THR A 58 -6.16 -6.94 2.85
N ARG A 59 -6.10 -8.27 2.98
CA ARG A 59 -5.98 -9.20 1.86
C ARG A 59 -7.34 -9.45 1.21
N PRO A 60 -7.37 -10.05 0.01
CA PRO A 60 -8.59 -10.57 -0.56
C PRO A 60 -9.29 -11.51 0.43
N CYS A 61 -10.56 -11.27 0.67
CA CYS A 61 -11.34 -12.03 1.64
C CYS A 61 -12.83 -12.03 1.27
N PRO A 62 -13.62 -13.01 1.76
CA PRO A 62 -15.07 -13.01 1.53
C PRO A 62 -15.75 -11.80 2.17
N PRO A 63 -16.97 -11.41 1.70
CA PRO A 63 -17.66 -10.19 2.12
C PRO A 63 -17.85 -10.08 3.64
N GLU A 64 -18.18 -11.17 4.31
CA GLU A 64 -18.37 -11.19 5.78
C GLU A 64 -17.06 -11.00 6.56
N VAL A 65 -15.93 -11.43 6.01
CA VAL A 65 -14.61 -11.15 6.58
C VAL A 65 -14.24 -9.69 6.31
N PHE A 66 -14.54 -9.19 5.11
CA PHE A 66 -14.25 -7.81 4.73
C PHE A 66 -15.00 -6.82 5.63
N SER A 67 -16.27 -7.08 5.97
CA SER A 67 -17.02 -6.28 6.94
C SER A 67 -16.32 -6.20 8.29
N ARG A 68 -15.76 -7.32 8.79
CA ARG A 68 -15.00 -7.34 10.05
C ARG A 68 -13.68 -6.57 9.95
N GLU A 69 -12.99 -6.65 8.81
CA GLU A 69 -11.76 -5.88 8.59
C GLU A 69 -12.03 -4.37 8.56
N ILE A 70 -13.15 -3.94 7.97
CA ILE A 70 -13.57 -2.55 8.01
C ILE A 70 -13.88 -2.11 9.44
N GLN A 71 -14.63 -2.92 10.21
CA GLN A 71 -14.91 -2.59 11.60
C GLN A 71 -13.62 -2.52 12.43
N ARG A 72 -12.68 -3.46 12.24
CA ARG A 72 -11.36 -3.42 12.87
C ARG A 72 -10.61 -2.12 12.55
N ALA A 73 -10.59 -1.72 11.28
CA ALA A 73 -9.94 -0.48 10.87
C ALA A 73 -10.60 0.75 11.51
N VAL A 74 -11.93 0.79 11.56
CA VAL A 74 -12.69 1.87 12.21
C VAL A 74 -12.38 1.94 13.71
N ASP A 75 -12.37 0.81 14.41
CA ASP A 75 -12.08 0.72 15.84
C ASP A 75 -10.63 1.15 16.16
N GLN A 76 -9.71 0.95 15.21
CA GLN A 76 -8.32 1.42 15.30
C GLN A 76 -8.13 2.89 14.88
N GLY A 77 -9.20 3.59 14.49
CA GLY A 77 -9.18 5.02 14.16
C GLY A 77 -8.95 5.34 12.68
N TYR A 78 -8.89 4.36 11.80
CA TYR A 78 -8.74 4.59 10.36
C TYR A 78 -10.02 5.07 9.70
N ASN A 79 -9.88 5.89 8.66
CA ASN A 79 -10.95 6.34 7.77
C ASN A 79 -10.78 5.84 6.32
N LEU A 80 -9.74 5.09 6.07
CA LEU A 80 -9.39 4.52 4.77
C LEU A 80 -8.86 3.11 4.97
N LEU A 81 -9.27 2.20 4.09
CA LEU A 81 -8.74 0.84 4.01
C LEU A 81 -8.38 0.51 2.56
N LYS A 82 -7.17 0.02 2.35
CA LYS A 82 -6.75 -0.57 1.07
C LYS A 82 -7.06 -2.07 1.09
N MET A 83 -7.68 -2.58 0.04
CA MET A 83 -7.93 -4.00 -0.17
C MET A 83 -7.43 -4.45 -1.53
N HIS A 84 -6.62 -5.51 -1.55
CA HIS A 84 -6.33 -6.24 -2.79
C HIS A 84 -7.56 -7.00 -3.26
N THR A 85 -7.97 -6.82 -4.50
CA THR A 85 -9.02 -7.63 -5.11
C THR A 85 -8.46 -8.93 -5.66
N CYS A 86 -9.29 -9.95 -5.75
CA CYS A 86 -8.94 -11.20 -6.45
C CYS A 86 -10.15 -11.77 -7.20
N HIS A 87 -9.93 -12.82 -7.99
CA HIS A 87 -10.99 -13.42 -8.81
C HIS A 87 -11.98 -14.32 -8.05
N HIS A 88 -11.67 -14.61 -6.76
CA HIS A 88 -12.44 -15.57 -5.97
C HIS A 88 -13.57 -14.91 -5.20
N TYR A 89 -13.47 -13.60 -4.99
CA TYR A 89 -14.47 -12.83 -4.25
C TYR A 89 -15.06 -11.74 -5.14
N ASP A 90 -16.38 -11.65 -5.15
CA ASP A 90 -17.10 -10.64 -5.92
C ASP A 90 -16.90 -9.27 -5.25
N VAL A 91 -16.21 -8.36 -5.93
CA VAL A 91 -15.94 -7.01 -5.43
C VAL A 91 -17.24 -6.22 -5.18
N TYR A 92 -18.32 -6.57 -5.85
CA TYR A 92 -19.62 -5.93 -5.63
C TYR A 92 -20.23 -6.36 -4.29
N GLU A 93 -20.21 -7.66 -4.01
CA GLU A 93 -20.69 -8.19 -2.72
C GLU A 93 -19.84 -7.67 -1.56
N GLN A 94 -18.52 -7.57 -1.76
CA GLN A 94 -17.62 -6.94 -0.79
C GLN A 94 -17.97 -5.46 -0.57
N THR A 95 -18.27 -4.72 -1.64
CA THR A 95 -18.64 -3.30 -1.55
C THR A 95 -19.99 -3.11 -0.86
N ASP A 96 -20.98 -3.92 -1.20
CA ASP A 96 -22.31 -3.90 -0.59
C ASP A 96 -22.22 -4.22 0.93
N ALA A 97 -21.38 -5.19 1.31
CA ALA A 97 -21.10 -5.52 2.70
C ALA A 97 -20.37 -4.39 3.46
N ALA A 98 -19.45 -3.72 2.78
CA ALA A 98 -18.75 -2.56 3.33
C ALA A 98 -19.69 -1.40 3.63
N GLU A 99 -20.63 -1.08 2.73
CA GLU A 99 -21.60 0.01 2.92
C GLU A 99 -22.51 -0.18 4.14
N GLN A 100 -22.72 -1.43 4.56
CA GLN A 100 -23.57 -1.75 5.71
C GLN A 100 -22.89 -1.43 7.04
N VAL A 101 -21.56 -1.47 7.12
CA VAL A 101 -20.82 -1.33 8.37
C VAL A 101 -19.94 -0.08 8.43
N ALA A 102 -19.52 0.46 7.30
CA ALA A 102 -18.62 1.60 7.24
C ALA A 102 -19.32 2.91 7.65
N PRO A 103 -18.71 3.77 8.47
CA PRO A 103 -19.20 5.11 8.70
C PRO A 103 -19.08 5.97 7.42
N LYS A 104 -19.97 6.97 7.23
CA LYS A 104 -20.08 7.75 5.98
C LYS A 104 -18.77 8.43 5.53
N ARG A 105 -17.85 8.70 6.44
CA ARG A 105 -16.52 9.26 6.13
C ARG A 105 -15.51 8.23 5.64
N PHE A 106 -15.78 6.94 5.81
CA PHE A 106 -14.86 5.85 5.45
C PHE A 106 -14.77 5.66 3.95
N ARG A 107 -13.59 5.34 3.44
CA ARG A 107 -13.35 5.07 2.01
C ARG A 107 -12.53 3.79 1.85
N ILE A 108 -12.67 3.17 0.69
CA ILE A 108 -11.92 1.98 0.30
C ILE A 108 -11.10 2.32 -0.94
N GLN A 109 -9.82 1.96 -0.93
CA GLN A 109 -8.97 1.89 -2.10
C GLN A 109 -8.89 0.43 -2.54
N TYR A 110 -9.46 0.12 -3.69
CA TYR A 110 -9.37 -1.20 -4.28
C TYR A 110 -8.13 -1.33 -5.16
N ASP A 111 -7.31 -2.34 -4.91
CA ASP A 111 -6.14 -2.64 -5.71
C ASP A 111 -6.41 -3.86 -6.59
N PHE A 112 -6.36 -3.68 -7.90
CA PHE A 112 -6.59 -4.72 -8.89
C PHE A 112 -5.30 -5.40 -9.35
N ASN A 113 -4.13 -5.00 -8.82
CA ASN A 113 -2.83 -5.60 -9.09
C ASN A 113 -2.53 -5.76 -10.59
N HIS A 114 -2.87 -4.76 -11.40
CA HIS A 114 -2.61 -4.67 -12.85
C HIS A 114 -2.96 -5.94 -13.66
N ASN A 115 -4.03 -6.62 -13.30
CA ASN A 115 -4.37 -7.93 -13.87
C ASN A 115 -5.70 -7.97 -14.66
N ARG A 116 -6.19 -6.81 -15.13
CA ARG A 116 -7.43 -6.74 -15.94
C ARG A 116 -7.16 -6.08 -17.30
N SER A 117 -8.00 -6.42 -18.28
CA SER A 117 -8.12 -5.63 -19.50
C SER A 117 -9.16 -4.50 -19.36
N LEU A 118 -9.11 -3.52 -20.23
CA LEU A 118 -10.07 -2.41 -20.26
C LEU A 118 -11.52 -2.91 -20.39
N GLY A 119 -11.75 -3.92 -21.23
CA GLY A 119 -13.10 -4.49 -21.45
C GLY A 119 -13.69 -5.12 -20.21
N VAL A 120 -12.85 -5.65 -19.32
CA VAL A 120 -13.28 -6.30 -18.07
C VAL A 120 -13.42 -5.28 -16.95
N VAL A 121 -12.46 -4.38 -16.77
CA VAL A 121 -12.44 -3.48 -15.61
C VAL A 121 -13.43 -2.32 -15.74
N LEU A 122 -13.64 -1.78 -16.94
CA LEU A 122 -14.51 -0.62 -17.12
C LEU A 122 -15.95 -0.87 -16.65
N PRO A 123 -16.63 -1.99 -16.98
CA PRO A 123 -17.94 -2.31 -16.41
C PRO A 123 -17.93 -2.42 -14.88
N ILE A 124 -16.84 -2.95 -14.31
CA ILE A 124 -16.68 -3.05 -12.85
C ILE A 124 -16.65 -1.65 -12.24
N LEU A 125 -15.79 -0.76 -12.74
CA LEU A 125 -15.69 0.59 -12.20
C LEU A 125 -16.99 1.37 -12.37
N LYS A 126 -17.67 1.24 -13.51
CA LYS A 126 -18.98 1.89 -13.73
C LYS A 126 -20.06 1.46 -12.75
N ARG A 127 -19.97 0.27 -12.18
CA ARG A 127 -20.84 -0.14 -11.09
C ARG A 127 -20.36 0.37 -9.75
N LEU A 128 -19.04 0.33 -9.47
CA LEU A 128 -18.44 0.81 -8.24
C LEU A 128 -18.62 2.33 -8.05
N GLU A 129 -18.70 3.11 -9.12
CA GLU A 129 -19.00 4.56 -9.10
C GLU A 129 -20.30 4.90 -8.36
N LYS A 130 -21.23 3.94 -8.27
CA LYS A 130 -22.53 4.13 -7.59
C LYS A 130 -22.42 3.97 -6.08
N SER A 131 -21.30 3.49 -5.59
CA SER A 131 -21.06 3.26 -4.18
C SER A 131 -20.29 4.40 -3.54
N TRP A 132 -20.83 4.96 -2.49
CA TRP A 132 -20.21 6.07 -1.77
C TRP A 132 -18.96 5.68 -0.99
N VAL A 133 -18.78 4.38 -0.68
CA VAL A 133 -17.63 3.90 0.10
C VAL A 133 -16.37 3.76 -0.76
N VAL A 134 -16.50 3.69 -2.07
CA VAL A 134 -15.37 3.59 -3.00
C VAL A 134 -14.65 4.94 -3.09
N GLY A 135 -13.39 4.95 -2.71
CA GLY A 135 -12.55 6.16 -2.70
C GLY A 135 -11.62 6.27 -3.90
N SER A 136 -11.00 5.17 -4.27
CA SER A 136 -10.05 5.12 -5.40
C SER A 136 -9.80 3.69 -5.83
N VAL A 137 -9.15 3.57 -6.99
CA VAL A 137 -8.72 2.29 -7.55
C VAL A 137 -7.24 2.35 -7.90
N GLU A 138 -6.51 1.31 -7.51
CA GLU A 138 -5.10 1.12 -7.79
C GLU A 138 -4.93 0.01 -8.82
N ASP A 139 -4.01 0.24 -9.76
CA ASP A 139 -3.56 -0.70 -10.77
C ASP A 139 -4.70 -1.51 -11.46
N PRO A 140 -5.71 -0.83 -12.01
CA PRO A 140 -6.87 -1.51 -12.61
C PRO A 140 -6.54 -2.29 -13.89
N LEU A 141 -5.48 -1.89 -14.60
CA LEU A 141 -5.11 -2.46 -15.90
C LEU A 141 -3.70 -3.02 -15.90
N VAL A 142 -3.42 -3.89 -16.85
CA VAL A 142 -2.05 -4.28 -17.21
C VAL A 142 -1.20 -3.02 -17.43
N LEU A 143 -0.02 -2.96 -16.81
CA LEU A 143 0.82 -1.75 -16.77
C LEU A 143 1.22 -1.25 -18.17
N THR A 144 1.44 -2.16 -19.11
CA THR A 144 1.89 -1.85 -20.48
C THR A 144 0.78 -1.38 -21.41
N ASP A 145 -0.49 -1.42 -21.00
CA ASP A 145 -1.63 -0.95 -21.79
C ASP A 145 -1.83 0.56 -21.65
N ILE A 146 -0.88 1.34 -22.16
CA ILE A 146 -0.85 2.81 -22.06
C ILE A 146 -2.14 3.45 -22.60
N ASP A 147 -2.62 2.97 -23.74
CA ASP A 147 -3.86 3.49 -24.34
C ASP A 147 -5.09 3.10 -23.52
N GLY A 148 -5.09 1.89 -22.97
CA GLY A 148 -6.15 1.44 -22.06
C GLY A 148 -6.23 2.30 -20.81
N TRP A 149 -5.09 2.64 -20.18
CA TRP A 149 -5.04 3.52 -19.01
C TRP A 149 -5.64 4.91 -19.31
N ARG A 150 -5.23 5.54 -20.42
CA ARG A 150 -5.76 6.84 -20.82
C ARG A 150 -7.28 6.78 -21.05
N ARG A 151 -7.73 5.77 -21.81
CA ARG A 151 -9.16 5.56 -22.09
C ARG A 151 -9.98 5.23 -20.84
N LEU A 152 -9.42 4.49 -19.88
CA LEU A 152 -10.09 4.19 -18.63
C LEU A 152 -10.26 5.46 -17.80
N ARG A 153 -9.19 6.25 -17.65
CA ARG A 153 -9.21 7.51 -16.90
C ARG A 153 -10.25 8.49 -17.45
N GLU A 154 -10.41 8.57 -18.77
CA GLU A 154 -11.43 9.41 -19.41
C GLU A 154 -12.86 8.93 -19.17
N LYS A 155 -13.04 7.67 -18.79
CA LYS A 155 -14.36 7.03 -18.70
C LYS A 155 -14.84 6.76 -17.28
N THR A 156 -14.00 6.86 -16.28
CA THR A 156 -14.38 6.65 -14.88
C THR A 156 -14.25 7.92 -14.06
N GLU A 157 -15.18 8.10 -13.11
CA GLU A 157 -15.13 9.16 -12.11
C GLU A 157 -14.32 8.73 -10.86
N ILE A 158 -14.00 7.44 -10.73
CA ILE A 158 -13.18 6.94 -9.61
C ILE A 158 -11.72 7.31 -9.86
N PRO A 159 -11.04 8.00 -8.92
CA PRO A 159 -9.62 8.30 -9.04
C PRO A 159 -8.78 7.06 -9.23
N LEU A 160 -7.91 7.06 -10.24
CA LEU A 160 -7.00 5.97 -10.58
C LEU A 160 -5.59 6.26 -10.05
N TYR A 161 -5.03 5.30 -9.31
CA TYR A 161 -3.64 5.33 -8.85
C TYR A 161 -2.80 4.28 -9.56
N MET A 162 -1.58 4.65 -9.94
CA MET A 162 -0.62 3.74 -10.55
C MET A 162 0.55 3.49 -9.60
N HIS A 163 0.84 2.23 -9.29
CA HIS A 163 1.89 1.86 -8.33
C HIS A 163 3.23 1.58 -9.01
N VAL A 164 3.22 0.80 -10.08
CA VAL A 164 4.46 0.40 -10.77
C VAL A 164 4.48 0.98 -12.20
N PRO A 165 4.80 2.28 -12.35
CA PRO A 165 4.77 2.92 -13.65
C PRO A 165 5.85 2.35 -14.58
N PRO A 166 5.48 1.78 -15.75
CA PRO A 166 6.41 1.06 -16.63
C PRO A 166 7.40 1.97 -17.36
N LEU A 167 7.12 3.27 -17.46
CA LEU A 167 7.95 4.26 -18.17
C LEU A 167 8.75 5.17 -17.21
N GLY A 168 8.83 4.79 -15.91
CA GLY A 168 9.62 5.50 -14.91
C GLY A 168 8.89 6.56 -14.10
N GLY A 169 7.56 6.63 -14.18
CA GLY A 169 6.72 7.48 -13.33
C GLY A 169 6.45 8.87 -13.89
N LEU A 170 7.47 9.61 -14.30
CA LEU A 170 7.28 10.96 -14.84
C LEU A 170 6.67 10.96 -16.24
N GLN A 171 6.97 9.96 -17.04
CA GLN A 171 6.38 9.82 -18.37
C GLN A 171 4.88 9.53 -18.31
N GLU A 172 4.47 8.64 -17.41
CA GLU A 172 3.05 8.34 -17.18
C GLU A 172 2.30 9.60 -16.73
N MET A 173 2.91 10.42 -15.88
CA MET A 173 2.35 11.70 -15.46
C MET A 173 2.16 12.64 -16.66
N LEU A 174 3.17 12.78 -17.52
CA LEU A 174 3.10 13.63 -18.72
C LEU A 174 2.04 13.14 -19.72
N HIS A 175 1.84 11.83 -19.83
CA HIS A 175 0.81 11.23 -20.66
C HIS A 175 -0.58 11.23 -20.03
N GLY A 176 -0.71 11.65 -18.77
CA GLY A 176 -1.99 11.73 -18.07
C GLY A 176 -2.66 10.38 -17.83
N LEU A 177 -1.89 9.34 -17.47
CA LEU A 177 -2.40 7.98 -17.39
C LEU A 177 -3.17 7.71 -16.10
N ALA A 178 -2.85 8.37 -15.00
CA ALA A 178 -3.49 8.21 -13.69
C ALA A 178 -3.76 9.55 -13.02
N ASP A 179 -4.59 9.55 -11.99
CA ASP A 179 -4.93 10.73 -11.18
C ASP A 179 -3.96 10.92 -10.03
N GLY A 180 -3.22 9.86 -9.66
CA GLY A 180 -2.18 9.87 -8.65
C GLY A 180 -1.21 8.71 -8.82
N TYR A 181 -0.08 8.78 -8.10
CA TYR A 181 0.97 7.77 -8.20
C TYR A 181 1.38 7.30 -6.81
N ILE A 182 1.67 6.00 -6.71
CA ILE A 182 2.20 5.41 -5.50
C ILE A 182 3.72 5.45 -5.55
N ILE A 183 4.34 5.93 -4.49
CA ILE A 183 5.77 6.07 -4.32
C ILE A 183 6.24 5.35 -3.07
N GLY A 184 7.51 5.01 -3.02
CA GLY A 184 8.13 4.26 -1.93
C GLY A 184 8.65 2.93 -2.44
N GLU A 185 7.89 1.86 -2.23
CA GLU A 185 8.20 0.57 -2.85
C GLU A 185 8.15 0.68 -4.38
N TYR A 186 8.96 -0.12 -5.06
CA TYR A 186 9.08 -0.14 -6.52
C TYR A 186 9.56 1.17 -7.19
N CYS A 187 9.98 2.17 -6.43
CA CYS A 187 10.81 3.25 -6.95
C CYS A 187 12.28 2.80 -7.06
N GLY A 188 13.12 3.55 -7.76
CA GLY A 188 14.55 3.27 -7.93
C GLY A 188 15.37 3.39 -6.64
N GLY A 189 14.72 3.65 -5.51
CA GLY A 189 15.25 3.86 -4.19
C GLY A 189 14.50 4.98 -3.48
N PHE A 190 14.90 5.26 -2.24
CA PHE A 190 14.22 6.28 -1.43
C PHE A 190 14.36 7.70 -2.01
N GLY A 191 15.54 8.04 -2.53
CA GLY A 191 15.77 9.34 -3.18
C GLY A 191 14.88 9.53 -4.41
N ASP A 192 14.76 8.51 -5.27
CA ASP A 192 13.83 8.52 -6.42
C ASP A 192 12.39 8.71 -5.97
N ALA A 193 11.96 8.03 -4.90
CA ALA A 193 10.61 8.19 -4.34
C ALA A 193 10.33 9.64 -3.90
N LEU A 194 11.28 10.29 -3.21
CA LEU A 194 11.16 11.70 -2.83
C LEU A 194 11.13 12.63 -4.04
N GLN A 195 12.02 12.43 -5.00
CA GLN A 195 12.09 13.25 -6.22
C GLN A 195 10.79 13.17 -7.02
N ARG A 196 10.24 11.95 -7.21
CA ARG A 196 8.93 11.75 -7.85
C ARG A 196 7.82 12.44 -7.07
N GLY A 197 7.77 12.28 -5.75
CA GLY A 197 6.76 12.91 -4.91
C GLY A 197 6.77 14.44 -5.00
N PHE A 198 7.95 15.06 -5.05
CA PHE A 198 8.07 16.51 -5.29
C PHE A 198 7.67 16.90 -6.72
N ALA A 199 8.05 16.13 -7.73
CA ALA A 199 7.67 16.38 -9.13
C ALA A 199 6.14 16.28 -9.31
N TYR A 200 5.50 15.25 -8.79
CA TYR A 200 4.03 15.10 -8.81
C TYR A 200 3.35 16.25 -8.07
N SER A 201 3.89 16.65 -6.92
CA SER A 201 3.36 17.80 -6.17
C SER A 201 3.40 19.09 -6.97
N LYS A 202 4.47 19.33 -7.76
CA LYS A 202 4.58 20.50 -8.67
C LYS A 202 3.55 20.45 -9.79
N ALA A 203 3.20 19.25 -10.28
CA ALA A 203 2.15 19.05 -11.27
C ALA A 203 0.73 19.03 -10.67
N ASN A 204 0.59 19.29 -9.37
CA ASN A 204 -0.68 19.22 -8.63
C ASN A 204 -1.30 17.81 -8.61
N ILE A 205 -0.47 16.77 -8.68
CA ILE A 205 -0.86 15.36 -8.65
C ILE A 205 -0.54 14.79 -7.26
N PRO A 206 -1.48 14.09 -6.61
CA PRO A 206 -1.24 13.48 -5.31
C PRO A 206 -0.36 12.23 -5.41
N SER A 207 0.41 11.99 -4.36
CA SER A 207 1.12 10.74 -4.14
C SER A 207 0.48 9.94 -3.01
N VAL A 208 0.53 8.62 -3.10
CA VAL A 208 0.36 7.70 -1.97
C VAL A 208 1.74 7.15 -1.61
N ILE A 209 2.08 7.13 -0.33
CA ILE A 209 3.35 6.56 0.12
C ILE A 209 3.08 5.13 0.59
N GLN A 210 3.64 4.15 -0.11
CA GLN A 210 3.55 2.74 0.28
C GLN A 210 4.92 2.20 0.65
N LEU A 211 5.05 1.77 1.92
CA LEU A 211 6.24 1.15 2.48
C LEU A 211 5.81 0.01 3.39
N THR A 212 6.20 -1.22 3.10
CA THR A 212 5.78 -2.37 3.91
C THR A 212 6.64 -2.55 5.16
N GLY A 213 6.01 -2.54 6.34
CA GLY A 213 6.69 -2.79 7.61
C GLY A 213 5.84 -2.43 8.83
N GLY A 214 6.44 -2.59 10.02
CA GLY A 214 5.85 -2.18 11.30
C GLY A 214 6.09 -0.69 11.60
N SER A 215 5.93 -0.28 12.86
CA SER A 215 5.96 1.13 13.29
C SER A 215 7.25 1.89 12.92
N LEU A 216 8.40 1.21 12.78
CA LEU A 216 9.63 1.87 12.31
C LEU A 216 9.49 2.38 10.88
N ILE A 217 8.90 1.57 10.01
CA ILE A 217 8.65 1.96 8.61
C ILE A 217 7.46 2.93 8.53
N THR A 218 6.47 2.79 9.39
CA THR A 218 5.39 3.78 9.53
C THR A 218 5.95 5.16 9.88
N ALA A 219 6.86 5.24 10.86
CA ALA A 219 7.54 6.50 11.20
C ALA A 219 8.25 7.08 9.97
N PHE A 220 8.98 6.25 9.23
CA PHE A 220 9.68 6.68 8.01
C PHE A 220 8.73 7.22 6.93
N ALA A 221 7.61 6.52 6.69
CA ALA A 221 6.57 6.98 5.77
C ALA A 221 5.94 8.32 6.22
N LEU A 222 5.72 8.49 7.52
CA LEU A 222 5.20 9.74 8.08
C LEU A 222 6.18 10.91 7.90
N HIS A 223 7.49 10.68 8.07
CA HIS A 223 8.51 11.68 7.77
C HIS A 223 8.52 12.09 6.29
N MET A 224 8.38 11.13 5.36
CA MET A 224 8.19 11.45 3.93
C MET A 224 6.91 12.28 3.72
N GLY A 225 5.80 11.83 4.30
CA GLY A 225 4.51 12.51 4.20
C GLY A 225 4.52 13.92 4.79
N ALA A 226 5.38 14.17 5.79
CA ALA A 226 5.52 15.48 6.41
C ALA A 226 6.09 16.55 5.46
N VAL A 227 6.95 16.16 4.52
CA VAL A 227 7.67 17.10 3.62
C VAL A 227 7.09 17.19 2.21
N LEU A 228 6.41 16.15 1.74
CA LEU A 228 5.83 16.14 0.39
C LEU A 228 4.52 16.94 0.36
N PRO A 229 4.41 18.00 -0.46
CA PRO A 229 3.23 18.89 -0.43
C PRO A 229 1.90 18.22 -0.78
N ARG A 230 1.91 17.22 -1.66
CA ARG A 230 0.72 16.52 -2.17
C ARG A 230 0.77 15.03 -1.84
N VAL A 231 0.44 14.68 -0.60
CA VAL A 231 0.29 13.28 -0.17
C VAL A 231 -1.17 13.04 0.16
N ALA A 232 -1.76 12.03 -0.48
CA ALA A 232 -3.13 11.59 -0.19
C ALA A 232 -3.16 10.81 1.14
N HIS A 233 -2.32 9.81 1.29
CA HIS A 233 -2.18 9.00 2.50
C HIS A 233 -0.91 8.14 2.44
N THR A 234 -0.63 7.43 3.54
CA THR A 234 0.40 6.39 3.60
C THR A 234 -0.21 5.02 3.86
N ILE A 235 0.45 3.97 3.38
CA ILE A 235 0.08 2.56 3.59
C ILE A 235 1.35 1.83 4.01
N THR A 236 1.36 1.23 5.20
CA THR A 236 2.55 0.55 5.75
C THR A 236 2.27 -0.86 6.23
N LEU A 237 1.01 -1.27 6.28
CA LEU A 237 0.56 -2.61 6.72
C LEU A 237 0.86 -2.91 8.20
N ASP A 238 1.26 -1.94 9.00
CA ASP A 238 1.58 -2.14 10.42
C ASP A 238 0.38 -2.59 11.26
N ASP A 239 -0.83 -2.27 10.82
CA ASP A 239 -2.09 -2.74 11.40
C ASP A 239 -2.29 -4.27 11.29
N ASN A 240 -1.51 -4.95 10.44
CA ASN A 240 -1.54 -6.40 10.25
C ASN A 240 -0.50 -7.16 11.08
N TYR A 241 0.41 -6.47 11.76
CA TYR A 241 1.39 -7.12 12.61
C TYR A 241 0.83 -7.37 14.01
N THR A 242 0.87 -8.61 14.46
CA THR A 242 0.49 -8.99 15.84
C THR A 242 1.52 -8.52 16.87
N GLU A 243 2.78 -8.49 16.48
CA GLU A 243 3.91 -7.97 17.26
C GLU A 243 4.67 -6.93 16.43
N ASP A 244 5.12 -5.88 17.09
CA ASP A 244 5.88 -4.78 16.48
C ASP A 244 7.19 -4.58 17.26
N LEU A 245 8.25 -4.19 16.56
CA LEU A 245 9.57 -3.95 17.15
C LEU A 245 9.67 -2.62 17.89
N ALA A 246 8.75 -1.70 17.67
CA ALA A 246 8.71 -0.46 18.43
C ALA A 246 8.21 -0.69 19.85
N LYS A 247 8.68 0.11 20.81
CA LYS A 247 8.15 0.10 22.18
C LYS A 247 6.68 0.46 22.20
N GLU A 248 6.29 1.46 21.42
CA GLU A 248 4.92 1.95 21.28
C GLU A 248 4.57 2.09 19.81
N ARG A 249 3.36 1.73 19.43
CA ARG A 249 2.83 1.98 18.08
C ARG A 249 2.45 3.45 17.94
N ILE A 250 2.64 3.97 16.74
CA ILE A 250 2.18 5.32 16.41
C ILE A 250 0.64 5.31 16.33
N PRO A 251 -0.05 6.16 17.09
CA PRO A 251 -1.52 6.13 17.12
C PRO A 251 -2.12 6.61 15.81
N VAL A 252 -3.28 6.05 15.47
CA VAL A 252 -4.15 6.56 14.41
C VAL A 252 -5.32 7.29 15.04
N ILE A 253 -5.46 8.56 14.74
CA ILE A 253 -6.48 9.44 15.30
C ILE A 253 -7.23 10.12 14.16
N GLU A 254 -8.51 9.81 13.99
CA GLU A 254 -9.36 10.35 12.93
C GLU A 254 -8.78 10.15 11.52
N GLY A 255 -8.21 8.96 11.26
CA GLY A 255 -7.62 8.59 9.97
C GLY A 255 -6.22 9.16 9.72
N CYS A 256 -5.59 9.80 10.69
CA CYS A 256 -4.26 10.37 10.57
C CYS A 256 -3.35 9.91 11.71
N SER A 257 -2.05 9.83 11.42
CA SER A 257 -1.01 9.63 12.45
C SER A 257 -0.15 10.88 12.60
N PRO A 258 0.27 11.22 13.83
CA PRO A 258 1.19 12.34 14.06
C PRO A 258 2.56 12.00 13.49
N VAL A 259 3.25 13.02 12.95
CA VAL A 259 4.64 12.90 12.53
C VAL A 259 5.51 12.89 13.77
N PRO A 260 6.40 11.89 13.97
CA PRO A 260 7.27 11.87 15.12
C PRO A 260 8.26 13.05 15.14
N GLU A 261 8.50 13.63 16.32
CA GLU A 261 9.36 14.81 16.49
C GLU A 261 10.70 14.50 17.18
N GLY A 262 10.88 13.29 17.69
CA GLY A 262 12.13 12.86 18.29
C GLY A 262 13.27 12.72 17.27
N PRO A 263 14.54 12.68 17.73
CA PRO A 263 15.70 12.47 16.86
C PRO A 263 15.59 11.18 16.05
N GLY A 264 16.03 11.23 14.79
CA GLY A 264 15.90 10.12 13.84
C GLY A 264 14.45 9.87 13.46
N LEU A 265 14.02 8.62 13.52
CA LEU A 265 12.62 8.25 13.26
C LEU A 265 11.67 8.66 14.39
N GLY A 266 12.19 9.07 15.55
CA GLY A 266 11.40 9.49 16.70
C GLY A 266 10.62 8.35 17.37
N VAL A 267 10.97 7.11 17.08
CA VAL A 267 10.45 5.88 17.71
C VAL A 267 11.60 5.05 18.25
N GLU A 268 11.35 4.35 19.35
CA GLU A 268 12.36 3.52 20.01
C GLU A 268 12.12 2.04 19.73
N VAL A 269 13.22 1.31 19.47
CA VAL A 269 13.19 -0.15 19.35
C VAL A 269 13.11 -0.80 20.73
N ASP A 270 12.25 -1.78 20.86
CA ASP A 270 12.23 -2.69 22.01
C ASP A 270 13.26 -3.81 21.80
N GLU A 271 14.47 -3.57 22.32
CA GLU A 271 15.60 -4.49 22.17
C GLU A 271 15.30 -5.89 22.75
N ALA A 272 14.55 -5.97 23.85
CA ALA A 272 14.20 -7.26 24.43
C ALA A 272 13.24 -8.03 23.50
N LYS A 273 12.29 -7.34 22.88
CA LYS A 273 11.39 -7.93 21.87
C LYS A 273 12.16 -8.36 20.64
N LEU A 274 13.09 -7.52 20.15
CA LEU A 274 13.95 -7.85 19.01
C LEU A 274 14.73 -9.14 19.26
N GLN A 275 15.38 -9.28 20.41
CA GLN A 275 16.12 -10.50 20.75
C GLN A 275 15.24 -11.74 20.81
N ARG A 276 14.01 -11.61 21.35
CA ARG A 276 13.04 -12.72 21.35
C ARG A 276 12.63 -13.12 19.92
N MET A 277 12.44 -12.13 19.04
CA MET A 277 12.06 -12.40 17.64
C MET A 277 13.19 -13.03 16.84
N ILE A 278 14.44 -12.59 17.04
CA ILE A 278 15.63 -13.21 16.43
C ILE A 278 15.78 -14.66 16.84
N ALA A 279 15.47 -14.99 18.11
CA ALA A 279 15.55 -16.34 18.63
C ALA A 279 14.42 -17.27 18.16
N ARG A 280 13.37 -16.74 17.54
CA ARG A 280 12.29 -17.56 16.97
C ARG A 280 12.75 -18.24 15.69
N GLU A 281 12.54 -19.55 15.64
CA GLU A 281 12.63 -20.25 14.35
C GLU A 281 11.48 -19.80 13.43
N PRO A 282 11.74 -19.56 12.13
CA PRO A 282 10.68 -19.29 11.19
C PRO A 282 9.65 -20.43 11.20
N SER A 283 8.38 -20.13 11.34
CA SER A 283 7.33 -21.13 11.20
C SER A 283 7.39 -21.71 9.78
N GLN A 284 7.45 -23.03 9.68
CA GLN A 284 7.27 -23.68 8.38
C GLN A 284 5.81 -23.51 7.96
N LEU A 285 5.62 -22.85 6.82
CA LEU A 285 4.30 -22.78 6.23
C LEU A 285 3.90 -24.14 5.67
N SER A 286 2.77 -24.67 6.13
CA SER A 286 2.18 -25.88 5.56
C SER A 286 1.74 -25.61 4.12
N LYS A 287 1.93 -26.59 3.25
CA LYS A 287 1.33 -26.55 1.91
C LYS A 287 -0.18 -26.69 2.05
N VAL A 288 -0.91 -25.92 1.26
CA VAL A 288 -2.37 -25.96 1.22
C VAL A 288 -2.88 -26.28 -0.16
N LEU A 289 -4.09 -26.81 -0.25
CA LEU A 289 -4.80 -27.05 -1.48
C LEU A 289 -5.87 -25.97 -1.67
N GLY A 290 -5.67 -25.11 -2.66
CA GLY A 290 -6.68 -24.19 -3.14
C GLY A 290 -7.61 -24.89 -4.15
N ILE A 291 -8.91 -24.77 -3.97
CA ILE A 291 -9.93 -25.32 -4.86
C ILE A 291 -10.81 -24.19 -5.34
N THR A 292 -10.70 -23.84 -6.62
CA THR A 292 -11.53 -22.82 -7.27
C THR A 292 -12.57 -23.51 -8.15
N ARG A 293 -13.86 -23.33 -7.84
CA ARG A 293 -14.96 -23.82 -8.66
C ARG A 293 -15.52 -22.68 -9.47
N PHE A 294 -15.32 -22.72 -10.77
CA PHE A 294 -15.82 -21.70 -11.68
C PHE A 294 -17.32 -21.86 -11.92
N ALA A 295 -18.00 -20.74 -12.19
CA ALA A 295 -19.42 -20.72 -12.50
C ALA A 295 -19.79 -21.60 -13.72
N GLY A 296 -18.86 -21.79 -14.67
CA GLY A 296 -18.99 -22.68 -15.82
C GLY A 296 -18.84 -24.18 -15.53
N GLY A 297 -18.70 -24.57 -14.24
CA GLY A 297 -18.62 -25.95 -13.80
C GLY A 297 -17.23 -26.57 -13.76
N SER A 298 -16.20 -25.91 -14.28
CA SER A 298 -14.81 -26.37 -14.16
C SER A 298 -14.26 -26.14 -12.74
N THR A 299 -13.26 -26.92 -12.36
CA THR A 299 -12.60 -26.78 -11.06
C THR A 299 -11.10 -26.75 -11.27
N LEU A 300 -10.44 -25.74 -10.66
CA LEU A 300 -8.98 -25.62 -10.59
C LEU A 300 -8.50 -26.07 -9.21
N TYR A 301 -7.50 -26.90 -9.18
CA TYR A 301 -6.77 -27.29 -7.98
C TYR A 301 -5.36 -26.68 -8.02
N SER A 302 -5.00 -25.93 -6.98
CA SER A 302 -3.72 -25.27 -6.86
C SER A 302 -3.06 -25.70 -5.54
N VAL A 303 -1.82 -26.17 -5.60
CA VAL A 303 -1.06 -26.58 -4.41
C VAL A 303 0.06 -25.57 -4.18
N GLY A 304 0.15 -25.06 -2.97
CA GLY A 304 1.16 -24.06 -2.62
C GLY A 304 1.13 -23.69 -1.14
N PHE A 305 1.79 -22.60 -0.83
CA PHE A 305 1.70 -21.98 0.49
C PHE A 305 0.42 -21.14 0.59
N PRO A 306 -0.07 -20.81 1.80
CA PRO A 306 -1.31 -20.04 2.01
C PRO A 306 -1.16 -18.58 1.57
N ASN A 307 -0.88 -18.38 0.31
CA ASN A 307 -0.92 -17.09 -0.38
C ASN A 307 -1.97 -17.19 -1.48
N LEU A 308 -3.10 -16.53 -1.29
CA LEU A 308 -4.25 -16.62 -2.18
C LEU A 308 -3.89 -16.19 -3.62
N GLU A 309 -3.10 -15.13 -3.77
CA GLU A 309 -2.68 -14.61 -5.07
C GLU A 309 -1.78 -15.62 -5.82
N ALA A 310 -0.87 -16.26 -5.11
CA ALA A 310 0.00 -17.28 -5.68
C ALA A 310 -0.72 -18.61 -5.98
N LEU A 311 -1.72 -18.98 -5.13
CA LEU A 311 -2.45 -20.23 -5.30
C LEU A 311 -3.37 -20.24 -6.52
N VAL A 312 -3.89 -19.07 -6.89
CA VAL A 312 -4.98 -18.98 -7.85
C VAL A 312 -4.58 -18.34 -9.16
N GLY A 313 -3.40 -17.76 -9.19
CA GLY A 313 -2.93 -16.98 -10.33
C GLY A 313 -3.85 -15.81 -10.66
N TYR A 314 -3.40 -14.97 -11.54
CA TYR A 314 -4.19 -13.86 -12.04
C TYR A 314 -5.02 -14.34 -13.22
N GLN A 315 -6.32 -14.41 -13.04
CA GLN A 315 -7.26 -14.73 -14.13
C GLN A 315 -8.12 -13.50 -14.44
N GLU A 316 -8.19 -13.16 -15.69
CA GLU A 316 -9.07 -12.11 -16.17
C GLU A 316 -10.51 -12.59 -16.21
N GLY A 317 -11.46 -11.75 -15.80
CA GLY A 317 -12.88 -12.03 -15.93
C GLY A 317 -13.71 -11.72 -14.70
N SER A 318 -14.99 -12.03 -14.77
CA SER A 318 -15.92 -11.91 -13.65
C SER A 318 -15.72 -13.03 -12.66
N VAL A 319 -15.70 -12.70 -11.38
CA VAL A 319 -15.63 -13.68 -10.29
C VAL A 319 -16.99 -14.10 -9.78
N ARG A 320 -18.04 -13.47 -10.28
CA ARG A 320 -19.41 -13.72 -9.81
C ARG A 320 -19.83 -15.17 -10.01
N GLY A 321 -20.29 -15.81 -8.94
CA GLY A 321 -20.65 -17.23 -8.92
C GLY A 321 -19.45 -18.19 -8.83
N HIS A 322 -18.22 -17.70 -8.72
CA HIS A 322 -17.07 -18.53 -8.39
C HIS A 322 -17.07 -18.87 -6.89
N LYS A 323 -16.58 -20.04 -6.54
CA LYS A 323 -16.39 -20.46 -5.16
C LYS A 323 -14.95 -20.89 -4.95
N PHE A 324 -14.37 -20.39 -3.88
CA PHE A 324 -13.02 -20.74 -3.47
C PHE A 324 -13.04 -21.45 -2.11
N ASP A 325 -12.25 -22.48 -1.96
CA ASP A 325 -12.09 -23.28 -0.76
C ASP A 325 -10.59 -23.52 -0.54
N LEU A 326 -10.11 -23.28 0.67
CA LEU A 326 -8.72 -23.50 1.07
C LEU A 326 -8.68 -24.65 2.05
N ARG A 327 -7.87 -25.66 1.79
CA ARG A 327 -7.68 -26.83 2.64
C ARG A 327 -6.22 -27.04 2.98
N GLU A 328 -5.96 -27.31 4.25
CA GLU A 328 -4.65 -27.75 4.75
C GLU A 328 -4.33 -29.19 4.38
#